data_4087552c944db8d6c6ef80428fae9adb
#
_entry.id   4087552c944db8d6c6ef80428fae9adb
#
_cell.length_a   1.000
_cell.length_b   1.000
_cell.length_c   1.000
_cell.angle_alpha   90.00
_cell.angle_beta   90.00
_cell.angle_gamma   90.00
#
_symmetry.space_group_name_H-M   'P 1'
#
loop_
_entity.id
_entity.type
_entity.pdbx_description
1 polymer ?
#
loop_
_entity_poly.entity_id
_entity_poly.type
_entity_poly.pdbx_seq_one_letter_code
_entity_poly.pdbx_strand_id
1 'polypeptide(L)'
;MVSSLASLVGPVLGGVLYSWNGLRPILYVSCACFVFSAVMETFIRIPHASRGDGGSIWRVAQKDMARSLRYIFREKPVVGRIILLVCAFNLFMSSMLIIGLPVILRQTLAVDTLRYGLSQGALAAGGLAGGILAGVLGERLDIRRAHFLLLGCALGILPMGLSLALAPASAGYVVVAVCSFMLMVLSTLFSVQMMAFVQSQTPGELVGKVISCLLALSMCAQPIGQAMYGVLFEQCPAWL
;
A
#
# COMPACT_ATOMS: atom_id res chain seq x y z
N MET A 1 -1.86 7.97 10.03
CA MET A 1 -0.97 7.82 11.21
C MET A 1 -1.30 6.59 12.06
N VAL A 2 -2.54 6.38 12.50
CA VAL A 2 -2.93 5.19 13.29
C VAL A 2 -2.62 3.88 12.56
N SER A 3 -2.98 3.78 11.27
CA SER A 3 -2.70 2.60 10.44
C SER A 3 -1.20 2.29 10.31
N SER A 4 -0.37 3.33 10.19
CA SER A 4 1.09 3.16 10.07
C SER A 4 1.69 2.70 11.40
N LEU A 5 1.20 3.23 12.53
CA LEU A 5 1.61 2.77 13.86
C LEU A 5 1.19 1.32 14.11
N ALA A 6 -0.04 0.97 13.73
CA ALA A 6 -0.53 -0.41 13.83
C ALA A 6 0.29 -1.38 12.96
N SER A 7 0.70 -0.96 11.75
CA SER A 7 1.55 -1.77 10.88
C SER A 7 2.98 -1.95 11.41
N LEU A 8 3.47 -1.01 12.23
CA LEU A 8 4.77 -1.15 12.89
C LEU A 8 4.68 -2.06 14.12
N VAL A 9 3.69 -1.82 14.97
CA VAL A 9 3.54 -2.49 16.27
C VAL A 9 2.97 -3.91 16.08
N GLY A 10 2.07 -4.11 15.11
CA GLY A 10 1.40 -5.39 14.85
C GLY A 10 2.35 -6.58 14.67
N PRO A 11 3.32 -6.54 13.76
CA PRO A 11 4.27 -7.65 13.56
C PRO A 11 5.13 -7.95 14.79
N VAL A 12 5.51 -6.90 15.54
CA VAL A 12 6.31 -7.06 16.79
C VAL A 12 5.47 -7.75 17.86
N LEU A 13 4.26 -7.26 18.12
CA LEU A 13 3.35 -7.88 19.08
C LEU A 13 2.97 -9.30 18.66
N GLY A 14 2.70 -9.51 17.37
CA GLY A 14 2.41 -10.83 16.81
C GLY A 14 3.56 -11.80 17.00
N GLY A 15 4.81 -11.36 16.76
CA GLY A 15 6.01 -12.15 16.96
C GLY A 15 6.23 -12.52 18.44
N VAL A 16 6.06 -11.57 19.37
CA VAL A 16 6.17 -11.81 20.80
C VAL A 16 5.10 -12.79 21.29
N LEU A 17 3.84 -12.56 20.92
CA LEU A 17 2.73 -13.45 21.29
C LEU A 17 2.91 -14.86 20.71
N TYR A 18 3.42 -14.97 19.49
CA TYR A 18 3.70 -16.25 18.87
C TYR A 18 4.81 -17.03 19.59
N SER A 19 5.86 -16.32 20.07
CA SER A 19 6.99 -16.95 20.76
C SER A 19 6.60 -17.50 22.12
N TRP A 20 5.56 -16.96 22.79
CA TRP A 20 5.16 -17.42 24.12
C TRP A 20 4.40 -18.75 24.09
N ASN A 21 3.41 -18.90 23.25
CA ASN A 21 2.52 -20.09 23.26
C ASN A 21 1.95 -20.41 21.85
N GLY A 22 2.66 -20.04 20.78
CA GLY A 22 2.26 -20.30 19.41
C GLY A 22 1.08 -19.45 18.96
N LEU A 23 0.20 -20.03 18.16
CA LEU A 23 -0.90 -19.30 17.51
C LEU A 23 -2.06 -18.94 18.44
N ARG A 24 -2.27 -19.73 19.52
CA ARG A 24 -3.43 -19.58 20.40
C ARG A 24 -3.57 -18.21 21.06
N PRO A 25 -2.52 -17.61 21.69
CA PRO A 25 -2.64 -16.28 22.30
C PRO A 25 -3.02 -15.20 21.28
N ILE A 26 -2.48 -15.30 20.04
CA ILE A 26 -2.79 -14.35 18.97
C ILE A 26 -4.27 -14.38 18.64
N LEU A 27 -4.86 -15.59 18.51
CA LEU A 27 -6.28 -15.75 18.20
C LEU A 27 -7.17 -15.18 19.31
N TYR A 28 -6.81 -15.43 20.60
CA TYR A 28 -7.59 -14.89 21.71
C TYR A 28 -7.52 -13.37 21.79
N VAL A 29 -6.34 -12.78 21.66
CA VAL A 29 -6.17 -11.33 21.63
C VAL A 29 -6.90 -10.70 20.46
N SER A 30 -6.80 -11.28 19.26
CA SER A 30 -7.53 -10.81 18.07
C SER A 30 -9.04 -10.87 18.28
N CYS A 31 -9.55 -11.98 18.81
CA CYS A 31 -10.98 -12.14 19.11
C CYS A 31 -11.45 -11.07 20.11
N ALA A 32 -10.70 -10.86 21.19
CA ALA A 32 -11.02 -9.83 22.19
C ALA A 32 -11.02 -8.42 21.57
N CYS A 33 -10.04 -8.10 20.71
CA CYS A 33 -9.99 -6.81 20.00
C CYS A 33 -11.18 -6.62 19.07
N PHE A 34 -11.59 -7.66 18.32
CA PHE A 34 -12.77 -7.58 17.45
C PHE A 34 -14.06 -7.39 18.23
N VAL A 35 -14.24 -8.12 19.35
CA VAL A 35 -15.41 -7.95 20.23
C VAL A 35 -15.43 -6.54 20.80
N PHE A 36 -14.29 -6.04 21.29
CA PHE A 36 -14.19 -4.68 21.80
C PHE A 36 -14.53 -3.64 20.72
N SER A 37 -14.01 -3.80 19.51
CA SER A 37 -14.33 -2.92 18.37
C SER A 37 -15.82 -2.94 18.04
N ALA A 38 -16.45 -4.12 17.99
CA ALA A 38 -17.88 -4.26 17.74
C ALA A 38 -18.73 -3.56 18.84
N VAL A 39 -18.33 -3.70 20.10
CA VAL A 39 -19.00 -3.02 21.21
C VAL A 39 -18.85 -1.50 21.06
N MET A 40 -17.64 -1.00 20.76
CA MET A 40 -17.41 0.44 20.55
C MET A 40 -18.22 0.99 19.38
N GLU A 41 -18.40 0.22 18.30
CA GLU A 41 -19.22 0.61 17.16
C GLU A 41 -20.69 0.84 17.54
N THR A 42 -21.24 0.10 18.51
CA THR A 42 -22.63 0.30 18.97
C THR A 42 -22.85 1.66 19.63
N PHE A 43 -21.82 2.30 20.14
CA PHE A 43 -21.90 3.63 20.75
C PHE A 43 -21.80 4.77 19.72
N ILE A 44 -21.42 4.48 18.47
CA ILE A 44 -21.31 5.49 17.41
C ILE A 44 -22.71 5.79 16.84
N ARG A 45 -23.26 6.95 17.20
CA ARG A 45 -24.50 7.45 16.62
C ARG A 45 -24.18 8.32 15.41
N ILE A 46 -24.38 7.77 14.22
CA ILE A 46 -24.27 8.54 12.98
C ILE A 46 -25.64 9.12 12.67
N PRO A 47 -25.79 10.46 12.57
CA PRO A 47 -27.07 11.04 12.13
C PRO A 47 -27.40 10.53 10.72
N HIS A 48 -28.56 9.90 10.57
CA HIS A 48 -29.06 9.43 9.27
C HIS A 48 -29.34 10.67 8.41
N ALA A 49 -28.45 11.00 7.51
CA ALA A 49 -28.79 11.87 6.39
C ALA A 49 -29.71 11.05 5.46
N SER A 50 -31.02 11.32 5.55
CA SER A 50 -32.00 10.75 4.63
C SER A 50 -31.59 11.13 3.20
N ARG A 51 -31.02 10.20 2.46
CA ARG A 51 -30.85 10.35 1.02
C ARG A 51 -32.23 10.26 0.38
N GLY A 52 -32.78 11.41 0.08
CA GLY A 52 -34.12 11.60 -0.50
C GLY A 52 -34.24 11.16 -1.95
N ASP A 53 -33.91 9.93 -2.29
CA ASP A 53 -34.33 9.33 -3.55
C ASP A 53 -34.55 7.83 -3.32
N GLY A 54 -35.83 7.41 -3.37
CA GLY A 54 -36.27 6.02 -3.22
C GLY A 54 -35.86 5.09 -4.36
N GLY A 55 -34.68 5.29 -4.93
CA GLY A 55 -34.09 4.44 -5.97
C GLY A 55 -33.33 3.25 -5.36
N SER A 56 -33.37 2.11 -6.05
CA SER A 56 -32.53 0.95 -5.70
C SER A 56 -31.08 1.40 -5.48
N ILE A 57 -30.49 1.01 -4.35
CA ILE A 57 -29.08 1.30 -3.96
C ILE A 57 -28.13 0.99 -5.14
N TRP A 58 -28.43 -0.05 -5.90
CA TRP A 58 -27.66 -0.44 -7.08
C TRP A 58 -27.70 0.60 -8.21
N ARG A 59 -28.86 1.18 -8.49
CA ARG A 59 -29.00 2.25 -9.50
C ARG A 59 -28.26 3.52 -9.09
N VAL A 60 -28.32 3.89 -7.82
CA VAL A 60 -27.59 5.04 -7.28
C VAL A 60 -26.09 4.80 -7.41
N ALA A 61 -25.59 3.64 -7.00
CA ALA A 61 -24.18 3.27 -7.13
C ALA A 61 -23.71 3.27 -8.61
N GLN A 62 -24.49 2.72 -9.54
CA GLN A 62 -24.17 2.76 -10.96
C GLN A 62 -24.13 4.19 -11.52
N LYS A 63 -25.10 5.03 -11.16
CA LYS A 63 -25.18 6.43 -11.59
C LYS A 63 -24.00 7.24 -11.04
N ASP A 64 -23.64 7.02 -9.77
CA ASP A 64 -22.51 7.68 -9.14
C ASP A 64 -21.17 7.23 -9.74
N MET A 65 -21.02 5.94 -10.02
CA MET A 65 -19.86 5.39 -10.71
C MET A 65 -19.72 5.95 -12.12
N ALA A 66 -20.80 5.93 -12.90
CA ALA A 66 -20.82 6.46 -14.25
C ALA A 66 -20.48 7.96 -14.28
N ARG A 67 -21.02 8.75 -13.33
CA ARG A 67 -20.69 10.17 -13.20
C ARG A 67 -19.22 10.39 -12.85
N SER A 68 -18.66 9.61 -11.93
CA SER A 68 -17.25 9.68 -11.56
C SER A 68 -16.33 9.31 -12.73
N LEU A 69 -16.62 8.22 -13.44
CA LEU A 69 -15.85 7.80 -14.61
C LEU A 69 -15.94 8.85 -15.74
N ARG A 70 -17.12 9.42 -15.97
CA ARG A 70 -17.28 10.49 -16.95
C ARG A 70 -16.44 11.72 -16.60
N TYR A 71 -16.47 12.15 -15.32
CA TYR A 71 -15.65 13.24 -14.84
C TYR A 71 -14.15 12.95 -15.03
N ILE A 72 -13.70 11.77 -14.59
CA ILE A 72 -12.30 11.33 -14.64
C ILE A 72 -11.78 11.29 -16.08
N PHE A 73 -12.52 10.69 -17.01
CA PHE A 73 -12.00 10.44 -18.37
C PHE A 73 -12.38 11.50 -19.40
N ARG A 74 -13.45 12.26 -19.20
CA ARG A 74 -13.92 13.26 -20.19
C ARG A 74 -13.74 14.70 -19.72
N GLU A 75 -14.06 15.03 -18.47
CA GLU A 75 -14.02 16.40 -17.98
C GLU A 75 -12.64 16.80 -17.48
N LYS A 76 -11.93 15.90 -16.83
CA LYS A 76 -10.59 16.12 -16.27
C LYS A 76 -9.63 14.98 -16.63
N PRO A 77 -9.16 14.90 -17.89
CA PRO A 77 -8.30 13.80 -18.35
C PRO A 77 -6.97 13.70 -17.59
N VAL A 78 -6.52 14.78 -16.96
CA VAL A 78 -5.33 14.76 -16.07
C VAL A 78 -5.57 13.87 -14.86
N VAL A 79 -6.75 13.93 -14.22
CA VAL A 79 -7.13 13.06 -13.10
C VAL A 79 -7.15 11.60 -13.56
N GLY A 80 -7.71 11.33 -14.73
CA GLY A 80 -7.72 9.97 -15.33
C GLY A 80 -6.31 9.40 -15.56
N ARG A 81 -5.39 10.20 -16.07
CA ARG A 81 -3.98 9.80 -16.25
C ARG A 81 -3.29 9.48 -14.93
N ILE A 82 -3.58 10.27 -13.88
CA ILE A 82 -3.03 10.02 -12.55
C ILE A 82 -3.60 8.73 -11.96
N ILE A 83 -4.90 8.49 -12.11
CA ILE A 83 -5.52 7.24 -11.64
C ILE A 83 -4.87 6.03 -12.34
N LEU A 84 -4.68 6.08 -13.65
CA LEU A 84 -3.98 5.02 -14.39
C LEU A 84 -2.54 4.83 -13.91
N LEU A 85 -1.82 5.93 -13.63
CA LEU A 85 -0.46 5.88 -13.09
C LEU A 85 -0.44 5.21 -11.71
N VAL A 86 -1.39 5.55 -10.82
CA VAL A 86 -1.52 4.93 -9.50
C VAL A 86 -1.89 3.45 -9.62
N CYS A 87 -2.77 3.07 -10.55
CA CYS A 87 -3.09 1.68 -10.82
C CYS A 87 -1.86 0.90 -11.30
N ALA A 88 -1.10 1.45 -12.25
CA ALA A 88 0.15 0.85 -12.72
C ALA A 88 1.18 0.71 -11.58
N PHE A 89 1.31 1.74 -10.74
CA PHE A 89 2.16 1.69 -9.56
C PHE A 89 1.77 0.58 -8.60
N ASN A 90 0.48 0.42 -8.30
CA ASN A 90 -0.01 -0.67 -7.44
C ASN A 90 0.19 -2.04 -8.09
N LEU A 91 -0.05 -2.14 -9.40
CA LEU A 91 0.13 -3.38 -10.14
C LEU A 91 1.59 -3.86 -10.08
N PHE A 92 2.56 -2.99 -10.30
CA PHE A 92 3.98 -3.37 -10.34
C PHE A 92 4.65 -3.25 -8.97
N MET A 93 4.65 -2.07 -8.36
CA MET A 93 5.46 -1.79 -7.16
C MET A 93 4.87 -2.42 -5.90
N SER A 94 3.58 -2.20 -5.62
CA SER A 94 2.95 -2.75 -4.41
C SER A 94 2.91 -4.28 -4.46
N SER A 95 2.63 -4.85 -5.63
CA SER A 95 2.61 -6.30 -5.82
C SER A 95 3.99 -6.93 -5.67
N MET A 96 5.03 -6.27 -6.17
CA MET A 96 6.42 -6.69 -5.97
C MET A 96 6.79 -6.70 -4.48
N LEU A 97 6.41 -5.68 -3.72
CA LEU A 97 6.70 -5.64 -2.27
C LEU A 97 5.92 -6.70 -1.49
N ILE A 98 4.68 -7.03 -1.91
CA ILE A 98 3.84 -7.99 -1.20
C ILE A 98 4.21 -9.43 -1.52
N ILE A 99 4.51 -9.77 -2.77
CA ILE A 99 4.86 -11.13 -3.20
C ILE A 99 6.37 -11.31 -3.31
N GLY A 100 7.07 -10.39 -4.00
CA GLY A 100 8.49 -10.52 -4.29
C GLY A 100 9.36 -10.48 -3.04
N LEU A 101 9.12 -9.54 -2.13
CA LEU A 101 9.94 -9.42 -0.93
C LEU A 101 9.91 -10.67 -0.03
N PRO A 102 8.74 -11.28 0.30
CA PRO A 102 8.70 -12.57 0.99
C PRO A 102 9.42 -13.70 0.24
N VAL A 103 9.26 -13.80 -1.06
CA VAL A 103 9.92 -14.82 -1.89
C VAL A 103 11.45 -14.63 -1.83
N ILE A 104 11.94 -13.42 -2.04
CA ILE A 104 13.36 -13.10 -1.96
C ILE A 104 13.94 -13.45 -0.59
N LEU A 105 13.29 -13.05 0.48
CA LEU A 105 13.79 -13.27 1.84
C LEU A 105 13.71 -14.73 2.27
N ARG A 106 12.61 -15.44 1.97
CA ARG A 106 12.36 -16.79 2.45
C ARG A 106 12.90 -17.88 1.54
N GLN A 107 12.77 -17.71 0.22
CA GLN A 107 13.16 -18.75 -0.74
C GLN A 107 14.58 -18.53 -1.27
N THR A 108 14.95 -17.29 -1.61
CA THR A 108 16.26 -17.02 -2.22
C THR A 108 17.35 -16.84 -1.17
N LEU A 109 17.13 -16.00 -0.17
CA LEU A 109 18.11 -15.76 0.90
C LEU A 109 17.96 -16.71 2.09
N ALA A 110 16.87 -17.48 2.16
CA ALA A 110 16.57 -18.46 3.20
C ALA A 110 16.77 -17.91 4.62
N VAL A 111 16.39 -16.64 4.84
CA VAL A 111 16.58 -15.98 6.14
C VAL A 111 15.67 -16.59 7.21
N ASP A 112 16.15 -16.57 8.45
CA ASP A 112 15.40 -16.98 9.64
C ASP A 112 14.20 -16.05 9.92
N THR A 113 13.32 -16.48 10.81
CA THR A 113 12.09 -15.75 11.14
C THR A 113 12.37 -14.37 11.73
N LEU A 114 13.46 -14.23 12.51
CA LEU A 114 13.85 -12.96 13.11
C LEU A 114 14.26 -11.95 12.03
N ARG A 115 15.13 -12.33 11.10
CA ARG A 115 15.58 -11.47 10.00
C ARG A 115 14.43 -11.09 9.07
N TYR A 116 13.53 -12.04 8.81
CA TYR A 116 12.31 -11.74 8.06
C TYR A 116 11.45 -10.67 8.77
N GLY A 117 11.24 -10.83 10.08
CA GLY A 117 10.52 -9.85 10.90
C GLY A 117 11.18 -8.47 10.90
N LEU A 118 12.52 -8.42 11.01
CA LEU A 118 13.27 -7.16 10.94
C LEU A 118 13.11 -6.46 9.59
N SER A 119 13.11 -7.21 8.48
CA SER A 119 12.85 -6.63 7.14
C SER A 119 11.43 -6.08 7.02
N GLN A 120 10.43 -6.76 7.57
CA GLN A 120 9.07 -6.24 7.61
C GLN A 120 8.96 -5.00 8.50
N GLY A 121 9.70 -4.98 9.62
CA GLY A 121 9.83 -3.79 10.47
C GLY A 121 10.48 -2.61 9.73
N ALA A 122 11.53 -2.85 8.95
CA ALA A 122 12.18 -1.84 8.12
C ALA A 122 11.20 -1.28 7.07
N LEU A 123 10.41 -2.14 6.41
CA LEU A 123 9.38 -1.73 5.47
C LEU A 123 8.34 -0.82 6.14
N ALA A 124 7.81 -1.23 7.31
CA ALA A 124 6.84 -0.44 8.08
C ALA A 124 7.41 0.90 8.55
N ALA A 125 8.66 0.92 9.03
CA ALA A 125 9.38 2.13 9.40
C ALA A 125 9.57 3.08 8.21
N GLY A 126 9.83 2.53 7.02
CA GLY A 126 9.86 3.29 5.75
C GLY A 126 8.53 3.97 5.47
N GLY A 127 7.41 3.28 5.66
CA GLY A 127 6.08 3.87 5.50
C GLY A 127 5.81 5.02 6.49
N LEU A 128 6.21 4.87 7.75
CA LEU A 128 6.13 5.93 8.76
C LEU A 128 6.99 7.13 8.39
N ALA A 129 8.26 6.89 8.05
CA ALA A 129 9.19 7.94 7.64
C ALA A 129 8.67 8.68 6.39
N GLY A 130 8.16 7.94 5.39
CA GLY A 130 7.51 8.50 4.21
C GLY A 130 6.30 9.36 4.54
N GLY A 131 5.45 8.92 5.48
CA GLY A 131 4.29 9.69 5.96
C GLY A 131 4.69 10.98 6.66
N ILE A 132 5.70 10.94 7.53
CA ILE A 132 6.23 12.12 8.22
C ILE A 132 6.84 13.10 7.19
N LEU A 133 7.68 12.59 6.27
CA LEU A 133 8.26 13.39 5.20
C LEU A 133 7.20 14.01 4.30
N ALA A 134 6.13 13.28 3.98
CA ALA A 134 5.00 13.81 3.22
C ALA A 134 4.31 14.97 3.96
N GLY A 135 4.16 14.87 5.28
CA GLY A 135 3.61 15.95 6.10
C GLY A 135 4.50 17.20 6.12
N VAL A 136 5.82 17.02 6.25
CA VAL A 136 6.79 18.13 6.32
C VAL A 136 7.05 18.77 4.95
N LEU A 137 7.14 17.94 3.91
CA LEU A 137 7.46 18.37 2.55
C LEU A 137 6.22 18.64 1.69
N GLY A 138 5.01 18.43 2.22
CA GLY A 138 3.75 18.42 1.45
C GLY A 138 3.56 19.66 0.58
N GLU A 139 3.87 20.85 1.11
CA GLU A 139 3.79 22.10 0.37
C GLU A 139 4.89 22.27 -0.72
N ARG A 140 6.01 21.54 -0.59
CA ARG A 140 7.16 21.60 -1.51
C ARG A 140 7.13 20.49 -2.57
N LEU A 141 6.28 19.49 -2.40
CA LEU A 141 6.14 18.37 -3.34
C LEU A 141 5.28 18.81 -4.53
N ASP A 142 5.94 19.28 -5.59
CA ASP A 142 5.28 19.58 -6.86
C ASP A 142 5.00 18.27 -7.62
N ILE A 143 3.76 18.11 -8.11
CA ILE A 143 3.33 16.98 -8.96
C ILE A 143 4.25 16.80 -10.20
N ARG A 144 4.83 17.89 -10.68
CA ARG A 144 5.77 17.86 -11.81
C ARG A 144 7.03 17.05 -11.48
N ARG A 145 7.36 16.88 -10.21
CA ARG A 145 8.53 16.13 -9.73
C ARG A 145 8.21 14.68 -9.34
N ALA A 146 6.95 14.26 -9.48
CA ALA A 146 6.53 12.90 -9.14
C ALA A 146 7.28 11.80 -9.91
N HIS A 147 7.75 12.11 -11.13
CA HIS A 147 8.56 11.20 -11.92
C HIS A 147 9.89 10.85 -11.25
N PHE A 148 10.49 11.77 -10.46
CA PHE A 148 11.69 11.46 -9.69
C PHE A 148 11.44 10.43 -8.59
N LEU A 149 10.25 10.44 -7.96
CA LEU A 149 9.89 9.43 -6.98
C LEU A 149 9.74 8.05 -7.64
N LEU A 150 9.11 7.99 -8.81
CA LEU A 150 9.00 6.75 -9.58
C LEU A 150 10.36 6.25 -10.06
N LEU A 151 11.21 7.16 -10.54
CA LEU A 151 12.57 6.83 -10.94
C LEU A 151 13.38 6.32 -9.74
N GLY A 152 13.26 6.97 -8.58
CA GLY A 152 13.88 6.51 -7.33
C GLY A 152 13.42 5.12 -6.92
N CYS A 153 12.12 4.80 -7.08
CA CYS A 153 11.61 3.45 -6.88
C CYS A 153 12.21 2.44 -7.86
N ALA A 154 12.27 2.76 -9.15
CA ALA A 154 12.88 1.88 -10.15
C ALA A 154 14.36 1.65 -9.88
N LEU A 155 15.12 2.71 -9.57
CA LEU A 155 16.54 2.63 -9.22
C LEU A 155 16.78 1.88 -7.90
N GLY A 156 15.84 1.90 -6.96
CA GLY A 156 15.92 1.17 -5.70
C GLY A 156 15.76 -0.34 -5.85
N ILE A 157 15.09 -0.83 -6.91
CA ILE A 157 14.93 -2.26 -7.21
C ILE A 157 16.22 -2.84 -7.81
N LEU A 158 16.97 -2.07 -8.60
CA LEU A 158 18.18 -2.55 -9.27
C LEU A 158 19.23 -3.11 -8.29
N PRO A 159 19.62 -2.40 -7.19
CA PRO A 159 20.58 -2.95 -6.23
C PRO A 159 20.05 -4.18 -5.50
N MET A 160 18.72 -4.33 -5.34
CA MET A 160 18.15 -5.56 -4.78
C MET A 160 18.45 -6.75 -5.68
N GLY A 161 18.09 -6.68 -6.97
CA GLY A 161 18.38 -7.74 -7.94
C GLY A 161 19.89 -8.03 -8.07
N LEU A 162 20.69 -6.99 -8.19
CA LEU A 162 22.14 -7.11 -8.33
C LEU A 162 22.81 -7.76 -7.10
N SER A 163 22.35 -7.41 -5.91
CA SER A 163 22.87 -8.01 -4.67
C SER A 163 22.55 -9.50 -4.55
N LEU A 164 21.41 -9.93 -5.06
CA LEU A 164 21.04 -11.36 -5.08
C LEU A 164 21.91 -12.17 -6.03
N ALA A 165 22.40 -11.55 -7.12
CA ALA A 165 23.25 -12.22 -8.10
C ALA A 165 24.75 -12.24 -7.70
N LEU A 166 25.24 -11.18 -7.06
CA LEU A 166 26.69 -10.95 -6.88
C LEU A 166 27.17 -10.97 -5.43
N ALA A 167 26.29 -10.77 -4.45
CA ALA A 167 26.70 -10.62 -3.05
C ALA A 167 26.46 -11.90 -2.24
N PRO A 168 27.26 -12.14 -1.18
CA PRO A 168 26.96 -13.19 -0.22
C PRO A 168 25.62 -12.93 0.48
N ALA A 169 24.92 -13.99 0.93
CA ALA A 169 23.58 -13.92 1.49
C ALA A 169 23.41 -12.89 2.62
N SER A 170 24.42 -12.71 3.46
CA SER A 170 24.41 -11.72 4.56
C SER A 170 24.41 -10.28 4.05
N ALA A 171 25.22 -9.97 3.05
CA ALA A 171 25.27 -8.64 2.43
C ALA A 171 24.01 -8.40 1.58
N GLY A 172 23.54 -9.41 0.83
CA GLY A 172 22.29 -9.35 0.09
C GLY A 172 21.09 -9.03 0.98
N TYR A 173 21.01 -9.65 2.16
CA TYR A 173 19.97 -9.34 3.14
C TYR A 173 19.95 -7.86 3.56
N VAL A 174 21.12 -7.30 3.89
CA VAL A 174 21.21 -5.89 4.32
C VAL A 174 20.78 -4.95 3.19
N VAL A 175 21.24 -5.21 1.96
CA VAL A 175 20.84 -4.41 0.78
C VAL A 175 19.34 -4.49 0.56
N VAL A 176 18.74 -5.67 0.61
CA VAL A 176 17.30 -5.87 0.44
C VAL A 176 16.53 -5.12 1.53
N ALA A 177 16.95 -5.19 2.79
CA ALA A 177 16.26 -4.51 3.90
C ALA A 177 16.34 -2.96 3.77
N VAL A 178 17.52 -2.42 3.44
CA VAL A 178 17.70 -0.97 3.24
C VAL A 178 16.94 -0.47 2.02
N CYS A 179 17.01 -1.19 0.91
CA CYS A 179 16.25 -0.83 -0.29
C CYS A 179 14.73 -0.91 -0.05
N SER A 180 14.25 -1.91 0.66
CA SER A 180 12.82 -2.02 1.02
C SER A 180 12.36 -0.84 1.86
N PHE A 181 13.15 -0.40 2.84
CA PHE A 181 12.88 0.81 3.61
C PHE A 181 12.77 2.04 2.69
N MET A 182 13.77 2.27 1.83
CA MET A 182 13.78 3.42 0.92
C MET A 182 12.64 3.38 -0.09
N LEU A 183 12.36 2.21 -0.66
CA LEU A 183 11.24 2.00 -1.57
C LEU A 183 9.91 2.35 -0.91
N MET A 184 9.72 1.96 0.35
CA MET A 184 8.49 2.25 1.07
C MET A 184 8.35 3.74 1.41
N VAL A 185 9.46 4.43 1.73
CA VAL A 185 9.47 5.90 1.87
C VAL A 185 9.01 6.58 0.59
N LEU A 186 9.63 6.23 -0.54
CA LEU A 186 9.32 6.84 -1.84
C LEU A 186 7.88 6.50 -2.30
N SER A 187 7.45 5.26 -2.08
CA SER A 187 6.10 4.78 -2.37
C SER A 187 5.03 5.56 -1.61
N THR A 188 5.28 5.80 -0.32
CA THR A 188 4.37 6.56 0.54
C THR A 188 4.31 8.03 0.11
N LEU A 189 5.46 8.66 -0.16
CA LEU A 189 5.52 10.02 -0.69
C LEU A 189 4.74 10.14 -2.00
N PHE A 190 4.96 9.22 -2.94
CA PHE A 190 4.25 9.18 -4.22
C PHE A 190 2.73 9.05 -4.01
N SER A 191 2.30 8.11 -3.16
CA SER A 191 0.87 7.87 -2.91
C SER A 191 0.18 9.08 -2.29
N VAL A 192 0.80 9.72 -1.30
CA VAL A 192 0.27 10.92 -0.65
C VAL A 192 0.18 12.08 -1.65
N GLN A 193 1.22 12.28 -2.46
CA GLN A 193 1.26 13.34 -3.46
C GLN A 193 0.17 13.15 -4.53
N MET A 194 -0.02 11.93 -5.03
CA MET A 194 -1.06 11.61 -6.02
C MET A 194 -2.46 11.83 -5.45
N MET A 195 -2.69 11.37 -4.21
CA MET A 195 -3.97 11.55 -3.52
C MET A 195 -4.29 13.04 -3.31
N ALA A 196 -3.34 13.82 -2.80
CA ALA A 196 -3.49 15.26 -2.57
C ALA A 196 -3.80 16.00 -3.89
N PHE A 197 -3.11 15.63 -4.97
CA PHE A 197 -3.37 16.23 -6.27
C PHE A 197 -4.77 15.90 -6.80
N VAL A 198 -5.21 14.66 -6.73
CA VAL A 198 -6.57 14.27 -7.15
C VAL A 198 -7.61 15.04 -6.33
N GLN A 199 -7.39 15.18 -5.02
CA GLN A 199 -8.29 15.97 -4.14
C GLN A 199 -8.33 17.44 -4.57
N SER A 200 -7.18 18.07 -4.87
CA SER A 200 -7.10 19.48 -5.25
C SER A 200 -7.75 19.78 -6.60
N GLN A 201 -7.77 18.83 -7.53
CA GLN A 201 -8.36 18.98 -8.87
C GLN A 201 -9.84 18.65 -8.92
N THR A 202 -10.40 18.07 -7.86
CA THR A 202 -11.79 17.57 -7.84
C THR A 202 -12.68 18.50 -7.02
N PRO A 203 -13.84 18.95 -7.54
CA PRO A 203 -14.81 19.74 -6.78
C PRO A 203 -15.27 19.00 -5.51
N GLY A 204 -15.50 19.73 -4.41
CA GLY A 204 -15.82 19.16 -3.09
C GLY A 204 -16.96 18.13 -3.11
N GLU A 205 -18.00 18.36 -3.92
CA GLU A 205 -19.16 17.45 -4.06
C GLU A 205 -18.78 16.07 -4.69
N LEU A 206 -17.70 16.01 -5.48
CA LEU A 206 -17.27 14.82 -6.20
C LEU A 206 -16.02 14.17 -5.60
N VAL A 207 -15.31 14.85 -4.68
CA VAL A 207 -14.04 14.36 -4.11
C VAL A 207 -14.19 12.96 -3.55
N GLY A 208 -15.19 12.71 -2.71
CA GLY A 208 -15.42 11.38 -2.14
C GLY A 208 -15.65 10.30 -3.19
N LYS A 209 -16.43 10.60 -4.24
CA LYS A 209 -16.74 9.64 -5.30
C LYS A 209 -15.53 9.35 -6.18
N VAL A 210 -14.74 10.36 -6.53
CA VAL A 210 -13.52 10.22 -7.34
C VAL A 210 -12.44 9.46 -6.58
N ILE A 211 -12.25 9.76 -5.28
CA ILE A 211 -11.30 9.04 -4.43
C ILE A 211 -11.71 7.58 -4.26
N SER A 212 -13.00 7.31 -4.01
CA SER A 212 -13.48 5.92 -3.92
C SER A 212 -13.26 5.15 -5.22
N CYS A 213 -13.45 5.79 -6.37
CA CYS A 213 -13.17 5.20 -7.67
C CYS A 213 -11.67 4.93 -7.85
N LEU A 214 -10.79 5.87 -7.47
CA LEU A 214 -9.34 5.70 -7.49
C LEU A 214 -8.92 4.53 -6.62
N LEU A 215 -9.38 4.46 -5.38
CA LEU A 215 -9.05 3.37 -4.46
C LEU A 215 -9.55 2.02 -4.97
N ALA A 216 -10.79 1.95 -5.48
CA ALA A 216 -11.35 0.72 -6.03
C ALA A 216 -10.53 0.20 -7.22
N LEU A 217 -10.20 1.07 -8.18
CA LEU A 217 -9.39 0.70 -9.34
C LEU A 217 -7.98 0.27 -8.94
N SER A 218 -7.35 0.99 -8.00
CA SER A 218 -6.01 0.64 -7.49
C SER A 218 -6.01 -0.70 -6.76
N MET A 219 -7.05 -0.98 -5.95
CA MET A 219 -7.21 -2.26 -5.27
C MET A 219 -7.46 -3.41 -6.25
N CYS A 220 -8.18 -3.18 -7.36
CA CYS A 220 -8.37 -4.20 -8.40
C CYS A 220 -7.09 -4.48 -9.20
N ALA A 221 -6.22 -3.48 -9.38
CA ALA A 221 -4.95 -3.66 -10.08
C ALA A 221 -3.95 -4.53 -9.29
N GLN A 222 -3.98 -4.46 -7.96
CA GLN A 222 -3.03 -5.15 -7.09
C GLN A 222 -3.09 -6.68 -7.18
N PRO A 223 -4.25 -7.38 -7.11
CA PRO A 223 -4.31 -8.83 -7.28
C PRO A 223 -3.81 -9.31 -8.65
N ILE A 224 -4.04 -8.51 -9.70
CA ILE A 224 -3.53 -8.83 -11.04
C ILE A 224 -1.99 -8.83 -11.03
N GLY A 225 -1.40 -7.79 -10.45
CA GLY A 225 0.06 -7.71 -10.27
C GLY A 225 0.60 -8.84 -9.39
N GLN A 226 -0.08 -9.19 -8.29
CA GLN A 226 0.33 -10.30 -7.43
C GLN A 226 0.31 -11.64 -8.16
N ALA A 227 -0.73 -11.92 -8.95
CA ALA A 227 -0.78 -13.13 -9.78
C ALA A 227 0.34 -13.15 -10.81
N MET A 228 0.62 -12.01 -11.48
CA MET A 228 1.72 -11.88 -12.43
C MET A 228 3.08 -12.17 -11.77
N TYR A 229 3.36 -11.58 -10.62
CA TYR A 229 4.61 -11.85 -9.88
C TYR A 229 4.68 -13.28 -9.35
N GLY A 230 3.57 -13.87 -8.91
CA GLY A 230 3.51 -15.29 -8.53
C GLY A 230 4.00 -16.19 -9.66
N VAL A 231 3.45 -16.02 -10.86
CA VAL A 231 3.86 -16.79 -12.04
C VAL A 231 5.32 -16.49 -12.44
N LEU A 232 5.74 -15.22 -12.38
CA LEU A 232 7.11 -14.85 -12.71
C LEU A 232 8.13 -15.52 -11.78
N PHE A 233 7.89 -15.53 -10.47
CA PHE A 233 8.80 -16.18 -9.51
C PHE A 233 8.78 -17.71 -9.56
N GLU A 234 7.72 -18.32 -10.10
CA GLU A 234 7.71 -19.77 -10.37
C GLU A 234 8.53 -20.15 -11.60
N GLN A 235 8.56 -19.28 -12.62
CA GLN A 235 9.19 -19.59 -13.91
C GLN A 235 10.62 -19.02 -14.04
N CYS A 236 10.92 -17.94 -13.32
CA CYS A 236 12.20 -17.24 -13.40
C CYS A 236 12.92 -17.27 -12.06
N PRO A 237 14.27 -17.40 -12.05
CA PRO A 237 15.02 -17.23 -10.82
C PRO A 237 14.87 -15.81 -10.25
N ALA A 238 14.82 -15.68 -8.92
CA ALA A 238 14.51 -14.45 -8.21
C ALA A 238 15.51 -13.28 -8.40
N TRP A 239 16.63 -13.53 -9.10
CA TRP A 239 17.64 -12.50 -9.44
C TRP A 239 17.43 -11.87 -10.83
N LEU A 240 16.51 -12.38 -11.63
CA LEU A 240 16.11 -11.83 -12.93
C LEU A 240 14.96 -10.83 -12.75
#